data_0a73b913d8b651d49104a3696ece601b
#
_entry.id   0a73b913d8b651d49104a3696ece601b
#
_cell.length_a   1.000
_cell.length_b   1.000
_cell.length_c   1.000
_cell.angle_alpha   90.00
_cell.angle_beta   90.00
_cell.angle_gamma   90.00
#
_symmetry.space_group_name_H-M   'P 1'
#
loop_
_entity.id
_entity.type
_entity.pdbx_description
1 polymer ?
#
loop_
_entity_poly.entity_id
_entity_poly.type
_entity_poly.pdbx_seq_one_letter_code
_entity_poly.pdbx_strand_id
1 'polypeptide(L)'
;MRYQNPQLLLALFAIAIPIIIHLFNLRKYKIVRFSSIRFLKEIKQAKRSRSRLKNLLILLSRILAITFLVLAFAKPYIPVKEGQTDLVKNIFFYIDNSFSMESVSEDGMLLDIAKNKAEEIASQYDVQSNFYLITNEFSAKHSRFFTKAEIGNMIGQIATSAHYKTLSEIISRQQSLNKQKSNAQMYVLSDMQKSTFSIENIVQLDSNLNILIIPLSKTAESNLYVDSCWTNSPIIQKGKAIEIIVRVEN
;
A
#
# COMPACT_ATOMS: atom_id res chain seq x y z
N MET A 1 -18.64 1.29 8.12
CA MET A 1 -17.90 0.11 8.60
C MET A 1 -18.37 -1.11 7.84
N ARG A 2 -17.45 -1.90 7.32
CA ARG A 2 -17.71 -3.23 6.75
C ARG A 2 -17.03 -4.28 7.62
N TYR A 3 -17.47 -5.52 7.54
CA TYR A 3 -16.89 -6.64 8.28
C TYR A 3 -16.28 -7.63 7.30
N GLN A 4 -15.07 -8.11 7.59
CA GLN A 4 -14.41 -9.09 6.73
C GLN A 4 -15.18 -10.43 6.74
N ASN A 5 -15.71 -10.80 7.91
CA ASN A 5 -16.49 -12.02 8.10
C ASN A 5 -17.86 -11.71 8.69
N PRO A 6 -18.84 -11.22 7.89
CA PRO A 6 -20.14 -10.80 8.40
C PRO A 6 -20.97 -11.97 8.98
N GLN A 7 -20.71 -13.19 8.53
CA GLN A 7 -21.41 -14.39 9.03
C GLN A 7 -21.14 -14.63 10.52
N LEU A 8 -19.98 -14.20 11.04
CA LEU A 8 -19.65 -14.35 12.46
C LEU A 8 -20.47 -13.42 13.37
N LEU A 9 -21.15 -12.42 12.84
CA LEU A 9 -22.09 -11.61 13.61
C LEU A 9 -23.29 -12.43 14.12
N LEU A 10 -23.64 -13.53 13.47
CA LEU A 10 -24.64 -14.45 13.96
C LEU A 10 -24.28 -15.07 15.32
N ALA A 11 -22.97 -15.15 15.63
CA ALA A 11 -22.50 -15.60 16.93
C ALA A 11 -22.91 -14.66 18.09
N LEU A 12 -23.37 -13.43 17.81
CA LEU A 12 -23.95 -12.53 18.83
C LEU A 12 -25.20 -13.14 19.48
N PHE A 13 -25.91 -14.06 18.83
CA PHE A 13 -27.00 -14.80 19.46
C PHE A 13 -26.53 -15.60 20.69
N ALA A 14 -25.23 -15.91 20.81
CA ALA A 14 -24.69 -16.56 22.00
C ALA A 14 -24.82 -15.68 23.27
N ILE A 15 -25.06 -14.38 23.15
CA ILE A 15 -25.36 -13.47 24.26
C ILE A 15 -26.67 -13.91 24.98
N ALA A 16 -27.56 -14.56 24.29
CA ALA A 16 -28.80 -15.10 24.91
C ALA A 16 -28.47 -16.11 26.03
N ILE A 17 -27.38 -16.86 25.94
CA ILE A 17 -26.98 -17.87 26.94
C ILE A 17 -26.77 -17.25 28.33
N PRO A 18 -25.90 -16.25 28.54
CA PRO A 18 -25.70 -15.64 29.86
C PRO A 18 -26.97 -14.91 30.35
N ILE A 19 -27.78 -14.35 29.45
CA ILE A 19 -29.06 -13.71 29.80
C ILE A 19 -30.04 -14.74 30.32
N ILE A 20 -30.22 -15.88 29.64
CA ILE A 20 -31.11 -16.98 30.07
C ILE A 20 -30.64 -17.52 31.43
N ILE A 21 -29.33 -17.77 31.59
CA ILE A 21 -28.80 -18.26 32.88
C ILE A 21 -29.05 -17.24 34.01
N HIS A 22 -28.97 -15.96 33.73
CA HIS A 22 -29.23 -14.90 34.71
C HIS A 22 -30.72 -14.82 35.07
N LEU A 23 -31.60 -14.90 34.07
CA LEU A 23 -33.03 -14.76 34.23
C LEU A 23 -33.63 -15.95 35.01
N PHE A 24 -33.25 -17.16 34.66
CA PHE A 24 -33.76 -18.37 35.28
C PHE A 24 -33.07 -18.70 36.61
N ASN A 25 -32.11 -17.90 37.08
CA ASN A 25 -31.46 -18.03 38.38
C ASN A 25 -31.14 -19.51 38.76
N LEU A 26 -30.50 -20.25 37.87
CA LEU A 26 -30.22 -21.68 37.94
C LEU A 26 -29.36 -22.11 39.15
N ARG A 27 -29.21 -21.28 40.17
CA ARG A 27 -28.50 -21.60 41.41
C ARG A 27 -29.41 -22.35 42.34
N LYS A 28 -29.12 -23.61 42.58
CA LYS A 28 -29.71 -24.38 43.67
C LYS A 28 -29.21 -23.84 45.01
N TYR A 29 -30.11 -23.28 45.85
CA TYR A 29 -29.76 -22.83 47.19
C TYR A 29 -29.94 -24.02 48.16
N LYS A 30 -28.93 -24.26 48.99
CA LYS A 30 -29.05 -25.20 50.12
C LYS A 30 -29.82 -24.51 51.26
N ILE A 31 -30.97 -25.00 51.61
CA ILE A 31 -31.78 -24.46 52.70
C ILE A 31 -31.15 -24.90 54.00
N VAL A 32 -30.64 -23.96 54.79
CA VAL A 32 -30.17 -24.20 56.15
C VAL A 32 -31.19 -23.55 57.11
N ARG A 33 -31.79 -24.35 57.97
CA ARG A 33 -32.76 -23.92 58.92
C ARG A 33 -32.06 -23.33 60.18
N PHE A 34 -32.34 -22.10 60.52
CA PHE A 34 -31.82 -21.44 61.73
C PHE A 34 -32.97 -21.08 62.67
N SER A 35 -32.74 -21.24 63.95
CA SER A 35 -33.74 -21.11 65.01
C SER A 35 -34.05 -19.64 65.40
N SER A 36 -33.22 -18.66 65.09
CA SER A 36 -33.42 -17.25 65.45
C SER A 36 -33.37 -16.34 64.21
N ILE A 37 -34.46 -15.66 63.93
CA ILE A 37 -34.64 -14.85 62.70
C ILE A 37 -34.49 -13.32 62.95
N ARG A 38 -34.48 -12.88 64.19
CA ARG A 38 -34.61 -11.43 64.53
C ARG A 38 -33.39 -10.59 64.09
N PHE A 39 -32.17 -11.07 64.26
CA PHE A 39 -30.96 -10.41 63.84
C PHE A 39 -30.66 -10.52 62.33
N LEU A 40 -31.26 -11.44 61.66
CA LEU A 40 -31.02 -11.70 60.23
C LEU A 40 -31.79 -10.76 59.29
N LYS A 41 -32.86 -10.09 59.76
CA LYS A 41 -33.67 -9.21 58.91
C LYS A 41 -32.99 -7.94 58.48
N GLU A 42 -32.24 -7.27 59.36
CA GLU A 42 -31.54 -6.02 59.05
C GLU A 42 -30.34 -6.25 58.14
N ILE A 43 -29.60 -7.34 58.35
CA ILE A 43 -28.44 -7.67 57.49
C ILE A 43 -28.88 -8.13 56.11
N LYS A 44 -30.06 -8.71 55.93
CA LYS A 44 -30.58 -9.15 54.64
C LYS A 44 -30.85 -8.04 53.65
N GLN A 45 -31.31 -6.85 54.13
CA GLN A 45 -31.61 -5.72 53.20
C GLN A 45 -30.35 -5.11 52.58
N ALA A 46 -29.29 -4.87 53.36
CA ALA A 46 -28.02 -4.34 52.86
C ALA A 46 -27.29 -5.33 51.93
N LYS A 47 -27.35 -6.64 52.23
CA LYS A 47 -26.72 -7.67 51.39
C LYS A 47 -27.49 -7.90 50.07
N ARG A 48 -28.78 -7.72 50.01
CA ARG A 48 -29.59 -7.90 48.78
C ARG A 48 -29.22 -6.87 47.69
N SER A 49 -29.02 -5.62 48.05
CA SER A 49 -28.65 -4.56 47.09
C SER A 49 -27.27 -4.82 46.51
N ARG A 50 -26.25 -5.09 47.35
CA ARG A 50 -24.91 -5.46 46.87
C ARG A 50 -24.84 -6.71 46.02
N SER A 51 -25.64 -7.75 46.36
CA SER A 51 -25.70 -8.99 45.62
C SER A 51 -26.33 -8.82 44.22
N ARG A 52 -27.35 -7.97 44.10
CA ARG A 52 -27.98 -7.62 42.82
C ARG A 52 -27.01 -6.89 41.91
N LEU A 53 -26.29 -5.87 42.42
CA LEU A 53 -25.30 -5.13 41.69
C LEU A 53 -24.16 -6.02 41.22
N LYS A 54 -23.62 -6.89 42.08
CA LYS A 54 -22.61 -7.87 41.75
C LYS A 54 -23.04 -8.80 40.62
N ASN A 55 -24.24 -9.35 40.69
CA ASN A 55 -24.76 -10.27 39.67
C ASN A 55 -24.98 -9.56 38.34
N LEU A 56 -25.39 -8.30 38.35
CA LEU A 56 -25.58 -7.47 37.16
C LEU A 56 -24.26 -7.14 36.51
N LEU A 57 -23.23 -6.79 37.31
CA LEU A 57 -21.85 -6.57 36.80
C LEU A 57 -21.26 -7.84 36.18
N ILE A 58 -21.49 -9.00 36.78
CA ILE A 58 -21.05 -10.28 36.22
C ILE A 58 -21.77 -10.59 34.89
N LEU A 59 -23.07 -10.30 34.80
CA LEU A 59 -23.80 -10.43 33.55
C LEU A 59 -23.24 -9.50 32.49
N LEU A 60 -23.03 -8.21 32.81
CA LEU A 60 -22.48 -7.20 31.90
C LEU A 60 -21.09 -7.62 31.36
N SER A 61 -20.20 -8.07 32.26
CA SER A 61 -18.86 -8.50 31.87
C SER A 61 -18.91 -9.70 30.91
N ARG A 62 -19.82 -10.64 31.08
CA ARG A 62 -19.99 -11.80 30.18
C ARG A 62 -20.53 -11.37 28.82
N ILE A 63 -21.50 -10.45 28.78
CA ILE A 63 -22.03 -9.89 27.53
C ILE A 63 -20.92 -9.17 26.78
N LEU A 64 -20.16 -8.30 27.46
CA LEU A 64 -19.04 -7.58 26.86
C LEU A 64 -17.97 -8.55 26.32
N ALA A 65 -17.60 -9.58 27.08
CA ALA A 65 -16.63 -10.55 26.65
C ALA A 65 -17.04 -11.26 25.36
N ILE A 66 -18.30 -11.71 25.26
CA ILE A 66 -18.82 -12.36 24.04
C ILE A 66 -18.84 -11.33 22.89
N THR A 67 -19.32 -10.11 23.14
CA THR A 67 -19.40 -9.07 22.11
C THR A 67 -18.02 -8.74 21.54
N PHE A 68 -17.03 -8.50 22.41
CA PHE A 68 -15.67 -8.19 21.95
C PHE A 68 -15.02 -9.39 21.24
N LEU A 69 -15.27 -10.61 21.71
CA LEU A 69 -14.78 -11.80 21.04
C LEU A 69 -15.36 -11.90 19.62
N VAL A 70 -16.65 -11.74 19.47
CA VAL A 70 -17.31 -11.81 18.14
C VAL A 70 -16.81 -10.68 17.25
N LEU A 71 -16.65 -9.45 17.76
CA LEU A 71 -16.12 -8.33 16.98
C LEU A 71 -14.68 -8.56 16.57
N ALA A 72 -13.85 -9.16 17.44
CA ALA A 72 -12.46 -9.48 17.10
C ALA A 72 -12.37 -10.44 15.90
N PHE A 73 -13.22 -11.45 15.85
CA PHE A 73 -13.27 -12.41 14.72
C PHE A 73 -14.01 -11.86 13.49
N ALA A 74 -15.01 -11.01 13.69
CA ALA A 74 -15.72 -10.35 12.60
C ALA A 74 -14.83 -9.33 11.86
N LYS A 75 -13.70 -8.90 12.48
CA LYS A 75 -12.71 -7.96 11.94
C LYS A 75 -13.39 -6.76 11.28
N PRO A 76 -13.96 -5.84 12.08
CA PRO A 76 -14.50 -4.61 11.54
C PRO A 76 -13.37 -3.81 10.90
N TYR A 77 -13.55 -3.39 9.66
CA TYR A 77 -12.63 -2.48 9.00
C TYR A 77 -13.40 -1.28 8.45
N ILE A 78 -12.77 -0.15 8.50
CA ILE A 78 -13.25 1.00 7.74
C ILE A 78 -12.70 0.77 6.33
N PRO A 79 -13.53 0.42 5.32
CA PRO A 79 -13.02 0.47 3.99
C PRO A 79 -12.47 1.89 3.85
N VAL A 80 -11.18 2.01 3.63
CA VAL A 80 -10.70 3.19 2.93
C VAL A 80 -11.65 3.23 1.75
N LYS A 81 -12.52 4.23 1.67
CA LYS A 81 -13.34 4.42 0.50
C LYS A 81 -12.38 4.23 -0.65
N GLU A 82 -12.45 3.08 -1.32
CA GLU A 82 -12.13 3.04 -2.73
C GLU A 82 -13.01 4.15 -3.24
N GLY A 83 -12.34 5.31 -3.41
CA GLY A 83 -13.09 6.56 -3.55
C GLY A 83 -14.28 6.27 -4.43
N GLN A 84 -15.39 6.90 -4.16
CA GLN A 84 -15.84 7.68 -5.26
C GLN A 84 -14.53 8.24 -5.85
N THR A 85 -13.97 7.52 -6.79
CA THR A 85 -13.13 8.08 -7.80
C THR A 85 -13.96 9.24 -8.33
N ASP A 86 -13.82 10.40 -7.68
CA ASP A 86 -13.87 11.64 -8.43
C ASP A 86 -12.95 11.30 -9.58
N LEU A 87 -13.59 10.94 -10.68
CA LEU A 87 -13.00 10.28 -11.84
C LEU A 87 -11.62 10.86 -11.99
N VAL A 88 -10.58 10.11 -11.60
CA VAL A 88 -9.20 10.57 -11.70
C VAL A 88 -9.03 10.74 -13.18
N LYS A 89 -9.33 11.95 -13.65
CA LYS A 89 -9.39 12.25 -15.07
C LYS A 89 -8.01 12.15 -15.70
N ASN A 90 -6.96 12.31 -14.89
CA ASN A 90 -5.57 12.35 -15.35
C ASN A 90 -4.73 11.27 -14.67
N ILE A 91 -4.29 10.30 -15.45
CA ILE A 91 -3.47 9.18 -15.01
C ILE A 91 -2.10 9.31 -15.66
N PHE A 92 -1.06 9.36 -14.85
CA PHE A 92 0.31 9.51 -15.28
C PHE A 92 1.05 8.18 -15.07
N PHE A 93 1.68 7.67 -16.11
CA PHE A 93 2.64 6.58 -16.03
C PHE A 93 4.04 7.15 -16.20
N TYR A 94 4.89 6.99 -15.21
CA TYR A 94 6.32 7.07 -15.40
C TYR A 94 6.87 5.66 -15.50
N ILE A 95 7.45 5.35 -16.65
CA ILE A 95 8.10 4.08 -16.90
C ILE A 95 9.59 4.37 -17.07
N ASP A 96 10.37 3.88 -16.11
CA ASP A 96 11.82 3.95 -16.18
C ASP A 96 12.29 3.08 -17.34
N ASN A 97 12.99 3.69 -18.29
CA ASN A 97 13.54 3.01 -19.43
C ASN A 97 15.07 3.14 -19.51
N SER A 98 15.73 3.37 -18.34
CA SER A 98 17.18 3.36 -18.25
C SER A 98 17.78 1.98 -18.54
N PHE A 99 19.07 1.90 -18.80
CA PHE A 99 19.77 0.64 -19.06
C PHE A 99 19.62 -0.39 -17.95
N SER A 100 19.45 0.04 -16.70
CA SER A 100 19.24 -0.89 -15.59
C SER A 100 17.96 -1.72 -15.74
N MET A 101 16.96 -1.20 -16.46
CA MET A 101 15.71 -1.88 -16.73
C MET A 101 15.81 -2.99 -17.80
N GLU A 102 16.98 -3.15 -18.43
CA GLU A 102 17.31 -4.32 -19.27
C GLU A 102 17.66 -5.55 -18.43
N SER A 103 17.88 -5.37 -17.12
CA SER A 103 18.13 -6.50 -16.22
C SER A 103 16.99 -7.50 -16.27
N VAL A 104 17.34 -8.78 -16.16
CA VAL A 104 16.39 -9.88 -16.20
C VAL A 104 16.01 -10.30 -14.78
N SER A 105 14.73 -10.49 -14.51
CA SER A 105 14.21 -11.14 -13.33
C SER A 105 13.66 -12.52 -13.67
N GLU A 106 13.12 -13.25 -12.69
CA GLU A 106 12.46 -14.54 -12.92
C GLU A 106 11.30 -14.46 -13.93
N ASP A 107 10.64 -13.31 -14.00
CA ASP A 107 9.48 -13.05 -14.87
C ASP A 107 9.84 -12.40 -16.21
N GLY A 108 11.14 -12.20 -16.49
CA GLY A 108 11.63 -11.61 -17.74
C GLY A 108 12.35 -10.26 -17.54
N MET A 109 12.52 -9.51 -18.62
CA MET A 109 13.17 -8.20 -18.61
C MET A 109 12.35 -7.18 -17.82
N LEU A 110 12.97 -6.41 -16.91
CA LEU A 110 12.26 -5.46 -16.04
C LEU A 110 11.46 -4.42 -16.85
N LEU A 111 11.98 -3.96 -17.97
CA LEU A 111 11.26 -3.02 -18.83
C LEU A 111 9.97 -3.63 -19.40
N ASP A 112 9.99 -4.89 -19.81
CA ASP A 112 8.80 -5.56 -20.33
C ASP A 112 7.78 -5.83 -19.21
N ILE A 113 8.25 -6.17 -18.03
CA ILE A 113 7.38 -6.29 -16.83
C ILE A 113 6.74 -4.95 -16.51
N ALA A 114 7.50 -3.84 -16.58
CA ALA A 114 6.98 -2.49 -16.36
C ALA A 114 5.88 -2.15 -17.37
N LYS A 115 6.11 -2.44 -18.66
CA LYS A 115 5.12 -2.23 -19.74
C LYS A 115 3.85 -3.02 -19.49
N ASN A 116 3.96 -4.31 -19.23
CA ASN A 116 2.81 -5.19 -18.97
C ASN A 116 2.00 -4.72 -17.75
N LYS A 117 2.68 -4.34 -16.65
CA LYS A 117 2.01 -3.80 -15.47
C LYS A 117 1.32 -2.47 -15.75
N ALA A 118 1.95 -1.58 -16.51
CA ALA A 118 1.34 -0.30 -16.88
C ALA A 118 0.09 -0.50 -17.76
N GLU A 119 0.12 -1.43 -18.71
CA GLU A 119 -1.04 -1.79 -19.53
C GLU A 119 -2.15 -2.43 -18.69
N GLU A 120 -1.82 -3.33 -17.79
CA GLU A 120 -2.78 -3.92 -16.85
C GLU A 120 -3.48 -2.84 -16.03
N ILE A 121 -2.73 -1.91 -15.44
CA ILE A 121 -3.29 -0.79 -14.67
C ILE A 121 -4.16 0.09 -15.58
N ALA A 122 -3.70 0.44 -16.77
CA ALA A 122 -4.48 1.26 -17.70
C ALA A 122 -5.82 0.60 -18.08
N SER A 123 -5.85 -0.74 -18.17
CA SER A 123 -7.06 -1.50 -18.48
C SER A 123 -8.17 -1.35 -17.44
N GLN A 124 -7.81 -1.10 -16.17
CA GLN A 124 -8.75 -0.97 -15.06
C GLN A 124 -9.46 0.39 -15.02
N TYR A 125 -8.96 1.39 -15.76
CA TYR A 125 -9.54 2.71 -15.79
C TYR A 125 -10.63 2.85 -16.85
N ASP A 126 -11.49 3.87 -16.68
CA ASP A 126 -12.57 4.16 -17.62
C ASP A 126 -12.03 4.70 -18.96
N VAL A 127 -12.81 4.50 -20.02
CA VAL A 127 -12.50 4.99 -21.37
C VAL A 127 -12.36 6.52 -21.42
N GLN A 128 -13.03 7.23 -20.53
CA GLN A 128 -12.99 8.70 -20.43
C GLN A 128 -11.75 9.25 -19.72
N SER A 129 -10.88 8.39 -19.18
CA SER A 129 -9.66 8.80 -18.49
C SER A 129 -8.60 9.29 -19.48
N ASN A 130 -7.87 10.35 -19.08
CA ASN A 130 -6.73 10.86 -19.83
C ASN A 130 -5.46 10.22 -19.31
N PHE A 131 -4.70 9.59 -20.19
CA PHE A 131 -3.44 8.95 -19.85
C PHE A 131 -2.26 9.79 -20.31
N TYR A 132 -1.26 9.93 -19.47
CA TYR A 132 0.00 10.60 -19.77
C TYR A 132 1.14 9.63 -19.59
N LEU A 133 2.09 9.65 -20.50
CA LEU A 133 3.29 8.82 -20.45
C LEU A 133 4.51 9.70 -20.23
N ILE A 134 5.35 9.31 -19.28
CA ILE A 134 6.61 9.97 -18.98
C ILE A 134 7.69 8.87 -19.01
N THR A 135 8.76 9.11 -19.76
CA THR A 135 9.96 8.27 -19.81
C THR A 135 11.19 9.13 -19.57
N ASN A 136 12.36 8.54 -19.38
CA ASN A 136 13.61 9.27 -19.13
C ASN A 136 14.00 10.28 -20.21
N GLU A 137 13.53 10.14 -21.42
CA GLU A 137 13.82 11.04 -22.53
C GLU A 137 13.00 12.33 -22.50
N PHE A 138 11.90 12.40 -21.72
CA PHE A 138 10.95 13.49 -21.76
C PHE A 138 10.54 13.89 -23.18
N SER A 139 10.31 12.88 -24.02
CA SER A 139 10.01 13.04 -25.43
C SER A 139 8.81 13.98 -25.66
N ALA A 140 8.93 14.83 -26.68
CA ALA A 140 7.83 15.71 -27.10
C ALA A 140 6.58 14.91 -27.54
N LYS A 141 6.73 13.69 -28.01
CA LYS A 141 5.62 12.80 -28.35
C LYS A 141 4.72 12.50 -27.14
N HIS A 142 5.29 12.51 -25.93
CA HIS A 142 4.61 12.25 -24.67
C HIS A 142 4.07 13.51 -23.99
N SER A 143 4.09 14.68 -24.67
CA SER A 143 3.65 15.95 -24.09
C SER A 143 2.13 16.17 -24.16
N ARG A 144 1.36 15.21 -24.67
CA ARG A 144 -0.10 15.21 -24.75
C ARG A 144 -0.68 14.05 -23.94
N PHE A 145 -1.97 14.11 -23.69
CA PHE A 145 -2.69 12.95 -23.16
C PHE A 145 -3.01 11.95 -24.27
N PHE A 146 -3.18 10.72 -23.88
CA PHE A 146 -3.58 9.60 -24.70
C PHE A 146 -4.92 9.05 -24.23
N THR A 147 -5.70 8.53 -25.14
CA THR A 147 -6.91 7.78 -24.82
C THR A 147 -6.54 6.37 -24.36
N LYS A 148 -7.50 5.65 -23.76
CA LYS A 148 -7.31 4.25 -23.36
C LYS A 148 -6.87 3.35 -24.52
N ALA A 149 -7.35 3.61 -25.74
CA ALA A 149 -6.99 2.86 -26.93
C ALA A 149 -5.56 3.13 -27.43
N GLU A 150 -5.05 4.35 -27.19
CA GLU A 150 -3.72 4.77 -27.67
C GLU A 150 -2.60 4.40 -26.69
N ILE A 151 -2.88 4.42 -25.38
CA ILE A 151 -1.83 4.32 -24.35
C ILE A 151 -1.08 2.98 -24.42
N GLY A 152 -1.75 1.86 -24.68
CA GLY A 152 -1.11 0.56 -24.83
C GLY A 152 -0.08 0.55 -25.96
N ASN A 153 -0.44 1.09 -27.13
CA ASN A 153 0.50 1.20 -28.24
C ASN A 153 1.71 2.07 -27.90
N MET A 154 1.50 3.16 -27.14
CA MET A 154 2.58 4.06 -26.75
C MET A 154 3.51 3.41 -25.72
N ILE A 155 2.98 2.64 -24.77
CA ILE A 155 3.75 1.85 -23.80
C ILE A 155 4.58 0.79 -24.53
N GLY A 156 3.99 0.07 -25.48
CA GLY A 156 4.69 -0.96 -26.25
C GLY A 156 5.89 -0.43 -27.04
N GLN A 157 5.85 0.84 -27.48
CA GLN A 157 6.92 1.49 -28.26
C GLN A 157 8.09 2.02 -27.41
N ILE A 158 8.02 1.94 -26.09
CA ILE A 158 9.12 2.42 -25.23
C ILE A 158 10.35 1.56 -25.49
N ALA A 159 11.44 2.20 -25.87
CA ALA A 159 12.76 1.59 -26.00
C ALA A 159 13.66 2.04 -24.84
N THR A 160 14.72 1.28 -24.59
CA THR A 160 15.74 1.61 -23.62
C THR A 160 16.45 2.91 -23.99
N SER A 161 16.79 3.72 -22.99
CA SER A 161 17.44 5.01 -23.12
C SER A 161 18.69 5.10 -22.24
N ALA A 162 19.71 5.79 -22.73
CA ALA A 162 20.92 6.10 -21.95
C ALA A 162 20.68 7.20 -20.89
N HIS A 163 19.52 7.84 -20.93
CA HIS A 163 19.18 8.89 -19.99
C HIS A 163 18.55 8.30 -18.72
N TYR A 164 18.80 8.98 -17.60
CA TYR A 164 18.09 8.75 -16.35
C TYR A 164 17.53 10.09 -15.85
N LYS A 165 16.49 10.01 -15.02
CA LYS A 165 15.83 11.18 -14.43
C LYS A 165 15.66 10.99 -12.94
N THR A 166 15.87 12.06 -12.19
CA THR A 166 15.59 12.07 -10.75
C THR A 166 14.08 12.16 -10.49
N LEU A 167 13.63 11.65 -9.34
CA LEU A 167 12.23 11.74 -8.94
C LEU A 167 11.71 13.18 -8.96
N SER A 168 12.53 14.14 -8.59
CA SER A 168 12.21 15.59 -8.63
C SER A 168 11.92 16.09 -10.05
N GLU A 169 12.75 15.69 -11.04
CA GLU A 169 12.53 16.04 -12.45
C GLU A 169 11.24 15.39 -12.99
N ILE A 170 10.99 14.14 -12.61
CA ILE A 170 9.80 13.39 -13.03
C ILE A 170 8.54 14.07 -12.50
N ILE A 171 8.52 14.46 -11.21
CA ILE A 171 7.41 15.19 -10.59
C ILE A 171 7.23 16.56 -11.26
N SER A 172 8.32 17.29 -11.50
CA SER A 172 8.26 18.58 -12.19
C SER A 172 7.69 18.44 -13.60
N ARG A 173 8.05 17.37 -14.31
CA ARG A 173 7.48 17.06 -15.62
C ARG A 173 5.98 16.77 -15.54
N GLN A 174 5.55 15.96 -14.57
CA GLN A 174 4.14 15.67 -14.33
C GLN A 174 3.36 16.96 -14.06
N GLN A 175 3.87 17.85 -13.18
CA GLN A 175 3.22 19.14 -12.90
C GLN A 175 3.11 20.02 -14.14
N SER A 176 4.11 20.02 -15.00
CA SER A 176 4.09 20.79 -16.27
C SER A 176 3.03 20.27 -17.24
N LEU A 177 2.72 18.98 -17.21
CA LEU A 177 1.69 18.34 -18.03
C LEU A 177 0.29 18.51 -17.42
N ASN A 178 0.16 18.55 -16.09
CA ASN A 178 -1.10 18.75 -15.37
C ASN A 178 -1.43 20.25 -15.19
N LYS A 179 -1.53 20.98 -16.29
CA LYS A 179 -1.72 22.44 -16.30
C LYS A 179 -2.96 22.91 -15.51
N GLN A 180 -3.99 22.11 -15.45
CA GLN A 180 -5.25 22.44 -14.75
C GLN A 180 -5.21 22.10 -13.26
N LYS A 181 -4.10 21.58 -12.72
CA LYS A 181 -3.96 21.14 -11.33
C LYS A 181 -5.12 20.26 -10.84
N SER A 182 -5.71 19.52 -11.78
CA SER A 182 -6.76 18.56 -11.45
C SER A 182 -6.18 17.37 -10.68
N ASN A 183 -7.05 16.66 -9.97
CA ASN A 183 -6.67 15.44 -9.29
C ASN A 183 -5.99 14.49 -10.25
N ALA A 184 -4.79 14.04 -9.90
CA ALA A 184 -3.95 13.20 -10.72
C ALA A 184 -3.47 11.98 -9.93
N GLN A 185 -3.49 10.83 -10.60
CA GLN A 185 -2.89 9.61 -10.10
C GLN A 185 -1.63 9.33 -10.92
N MET A 186 -0.49 9.15 -10.25
CA MET A 186 0.77 8.84 -10.89
C MET A 186 1.28 7.47 -10.46
N TYR A 187 1.62 6.64 -11.44
CA TYR A 187 2.27 5.35 -11.25
C TYR A 187 3.73 5.46 -11.68
N VAL A 188 4.62 5.11 -10.79
CA VAL A 188 6.07 5.14 -11.00
C VAL A 188 6.58 3.71 -11.03
N LEU A 189 6.99 3.23 -12.20
CA LEU A 189 7.52 1.89 -12.42
C LEU A 189 9.03 1.98 -12.68
N SER A 190 9.85 1.51 -11.74
CA SER A 190 11.32 1.60 -11.78
C SER A 190 11.95 0.55 -10.88
N ASP A 191 13.22 0.24 -11.11
CA ASP A 191 14.06 -0.59 -10.23
C ASP A 191 14.55 0.15 -8.97
N MET A 192 14.13 1.40 -8.77
CA MET A 192 14.36 2.20 -7.57
C MET A 192 15.83 2.38 -7.19
N GLN A 193 16.72 2.62 -8.16
CA GLN A 193 18.13 2.88 -7.86
C GLN A 193 18.30 4.13 -7.00
N LYS A 194 19.23 4.08 -6.05
CA LYS A 194 19.51 5.20 -5.12
C LYS A 194 19.90 6.50 -5.85
N SER A 195 20.55 6.41 -7.00
CA SER A 195 20.92 7.56 -7.83
C SER A 195 19.72 8.32 -8.39
N THR A 196 18.60 7.62 -8.61
CA THR A 196 17.38 8.17 -9.23
C THR A 196 16.36 8.59 -8.19
N PHE A 197 16.27 7.87 -7.06
CA PHE A 197 15.25 8.03 -6.03
C PHE A 197 15.78 8.63 -4.72
N SER A 198 16.70 9.61 -4.77
CA SER A 198 17.03 10.37 -3.56
C SER A 198 15.88 11.32 -3.20
N ILE A 199 15.37 11.15 -1.98
CA ILE A 199 14.21 11.91 -1.45
C ILE A 199 14.62 13.35 -1.04
N GLU A 200 15.92 13.64 -0.97
CA GLU A 200 16.46 14.85 -0.37
C GLU A 200 16.05 16.17 -1.06
N ASN A 201 15.51 16.10 -2.27
CA ASN A 201 15.15 17.27 -3.08
C ASN A 201 13.73 17.19 -3.67
N ILE A 202 12.79 16.59 -2.96
CA ILE A 202 11.41 16.59 -3.44
C ILE A 202 10.86 18.02 -3.35
N VAL A 203 10.70 18.65 -4.51
CA VAL A 203 9.94 19.88 -4.71
C VAL A 203 8.53 19.66 -4.13
N GLN A 204 7.93 20.71 -3.56
CA GLN A 204 6.60 20.68 -2.96
C GLN A 204 5.63 19.85 -3.79
N LEU A 205 5.21 18.71 -3.23
CA LEU A 205 4.19 17.87 -3.84
C LEU A 205 2.87 18.64 -3.88
N ASP A 206 2.25 18.65 -5.02
CA ASP A 206 0.90 19.19 -5.14
C ASP A 206 -0.05 18.28 -4.35
N SER A 207 -0.88 18.85 -3.47
CA SER A 207 -1.83 18.09 -2.63
C SER A 207 -2.84 17.28 -3.45
N ASN A 208 -2.99 17.58 -4.73
CA ASN A 208 -3.89 16.89 -5.66
C ASN A 208 -3.21 15.73 -6.43
N LEU A 209 -1.93 15.44 -6.16
CA LEU A 209 -1.18 14.37 -6.78
C LEU A 209 -1.05 13.19 -5.83
N ASN A 210 -1.60 12.05 -6.24
CA ASN A 210 -1.38 10.78 -5.56
C ASN A 210 -0.34 9.98 -6.33
N ILE A 211 0.76 9.60 -5.67
CA ILE A 211 1.86 8.84 -6.29
C ILE A 211 1.85 7.42 -5.73
N LEU A 212 1.78 6.44 -6.63
CA LEU A 212 2.00 5.03 -6.34
C LEU A 212 3.31 4.58 -6.97
N ILE A 213 4.21 4.09 -6.14
CA ILE A 213 5.50 3.55 -6.58
C ILE A 213 5.37 2.03 -6.68
N ILE A 214 5.75 1.49 -7.83
CA ILE A 214 5.77 0.07 -8.13
C ILE A 214 7.23 -0.34 -8.33
N PRO A 215 7.89 -0.83 -7.27
CA PRO A 215 9.27 -1.26 -7.38
C PRO A 215 9.37 -2.53 -8.19
N LEU A 216 10.33 -2.57 -9.11
CA LEU A 216 10.68 -3.73 -9.91
C LEU A 216 12.05 -4.22 -9.46
N SER A 217 12.12 -5.43 -8.94
CA SER A 217 13.37 -5.99 -8.42
C SER A 217 13.94 -7.00 -9.41
N LYS A 218 15.23 -6.88 -9.70
CA LYS A 218 16.00 -7.90 -10.39
C LYS A 218 16.33 -9.04 -9.43
N THR A 219 16.51 -10.22 -9.98
CA THR A 219 17.16 -11.32 -9.24
C THR A 219 18.57 -10.85 -8.87
N ALA A 220 19.01 -11.15 -7.64
CA ALA A 220 20.30 -10.70 -7.14
C ALA A 220 21.42 -11.28 -8.03
N GLU A 221 21.93 -10.47 -8.95
CA GLU A 221 23.11 -10.77 -9.75
C GLU A 221 24.27 -9.93 -9.22
N SER A 222 25.47 -10.52 -9.25
CA SER A 222 26.70 -9.78 -8.99
C SER A 222 26.88 -8.71 -10.08
N ASN A 223 26.98 -7.47 -9.68
CA ASN A 223 27.06 -6.35 -10.61
C ASN A 223 28.51 -5.92 -10.76
N LEU A 224 29.12 -6.27 -11.89
CA LEU A 224 30.47 -5.83 -12.22
C LEU A 224 30.44 -4.42 -12.82
N TYR A 225 31.15 -3.48 -12.24
CA TYR A 225 31.29 -2.14 -12.81
C TYR A 225 32.77 -1.70 -12.85
N VAL A 226 33.07 -0.82 -13.79
CA VAL A 226 34.37 -0.18 -13.90
C VAL A 226 34.46 0.97 -12.90
N ASP A 227 35.21 0.77 -11.81
CA ASP A 227 35.43 1.80 -10.79
C ASP A 227 36.33 2.92 -11.33
N SER A 228 37.44 2.54 -11.92
CA SER A 228 38.44 3.50 -12.42
C SER A 228 39.18 2.97 -13.64
N CYS A 229 39.58 3.89 -14.49
CA CYS A 229 40.37 3.61 -15.69
C CYS A 229 41.47 4.64 -15.85
N TRP A 230 42.72 4.20 -15.98
CA TRP A 230 43.84 5.11 -16.14
C TRP A 230 44.93 4.47 -17.04
N THR A 231 45.87 5.30 -17.48
CA THR A 231 47.03 4.88 -18.24
C THR A 231 48.30 5.23 -17.51
N ASN A 232 49.31 4.38 -17.59
CA ASN A 232 50.64 4.63 -17.01
C ASN A 232 51.47 5.64 -17.82
N SER A 233 51.03 5.96 -19.02
CA SER A 233 51.77 6.91 -19.90
C SER A 233 51.07 8.28 -19.92
N PRO A 234 51.70 9.35 -19.44
CA PRO A 234 51.12 10.69 -19.46
C PRO A 234 51.02 11.29 -20.89
N ILE A 235 51.70 10.69 -21.86
CA ILE A 235 51.75 11.19 -23.24
C ILE A 235 51.32 10.04 -24.19
N ILE A 236 50.29 10.31 -24.95
CA ILE A 236 49.76 9.41 -25.99
C ILE A 236 50.51 9.70 -27.28
N GLN A 237 51.31 8.74 -27.78
CA GLN A 237 52.07 8.87 -29.03
C GLN A 237 51.40 8.03 -30.13
N LYS A 238 51.16 8.68 -31.28
CA LYS A 238 50.59 7.99 -32.45
C LYS A 238 51.49 6.83 -32.91
N GLY A 239 50.90 5.62 -33.01
CA GLY A 239 51.63 4.45 -33.45
C GLY A 239 52.32 3.63 -32.37
N LYS A 240 52.25 4.04 -31.09
CA LYS A 240 52.71 3.24 -29.95
C LYS A 240 51.54 2.61 -29.20
N ALA A 241 51.73 1.36 -28.74
CA ALA A 241 50.77 0.71 -27.87
C ALA A 241 50.67 1.44 -26.53
N ILE A 242 49.46 1.63 -26.03
CA ILE A 242 49.17 2.24 -24.74
C ILE A 242 48.54 1.16 -23.86
N GLU A 243 49.03 1.05 -22.64
CA GLU A 243 48.45 0.18 -21.61
C GLU A 243 47.38 0.98 -20.87
N ILE A 244 46.18 0.45 -20.89
CA ILE A 244 45.02 0.96 -20.15
C ILE A 244 44.77 0.01 -18.99
N ILE A 245 44.85 0.53 -17.77
CA ILE A 245 44.53 -0.24 -16.56
C ILE A 245 43.12 0.07 -16.16
N VAL A 246 42.32 -0.97 -15.98
CA VAL A 246 40.92 -0.89 -15.61
C VAL A 246 40.72 -1.61 -14.29
N ARG A 247 40.18 -0.92 -13.28
CA ARG A 247 39.73 -1.52 -12.02
C ARG A 247 38.27 -1.84 -12.17
N VAL A 248 37.96 -3.11 -11.92
CA VAL A 248 36.57 -3.61 -11.94
C VAL A 248 36.21 -4.03 -10.51
N GLU A 249 35.05 -3.59 -10.04
CA GLU A 249 34.50 -3.95 -8.73
C GLU A 249 33.17 -4.69 -8.89
N ASN A 250 32.88 -5.55 -7.89
CA ASN A 250 31.66 -6.35 -7.85
C ASN A 250 30.83 -5.98 -6.62
#